data_63beeece7e2fdb433320f78735a5483a
#
_entry.id   63beeece7e2fdb433320f78735a5483a
#
_cell.length_a   1.000
_cell.length_b   1.000
_cell.length_c   1.000
_cell.angle_alpha   90.00
_cell.angle_beta   90.00
_cell.angle_gamma   90.00
#
_symmetry.space_group_name_H-M   'P 1'
#
loop_
_entity.id
_entity.type
_entity.pdbx_description
1 polymer ?
#
loop_
_entity_poly.entity_id
_entity_poly.type
_entity_poly.pdbx_seq_one_letter_code
_entity_poly.pdbx_strand_id
1 'polypeptide(L)'
;MEYGDKHILVLGAGASGIGASWVLAQVGAHVVLNDYKPVTLPADEEKRLVSAGVDIITGRQDESLLDGVDRIVISPGISLDIPIVKAAQARGIDVVS
;
A
#
# COMPACT_ATOMS: atom_id res chain seq x y z
N MET A 1 0.09 13.85 -9.72
CA MET A 1 0.89 12.67 -10.12
C MET A 1 0.04 11.77 -10.99
N GLU A 2 0.57 11.36 -12.09
CA GLU A 2 -0.02 10.25 -12.86
C GLU A 2 0.48 8.95 -12.26
N TYR A 3 -0.42 8.01 -12.02
CA TYR A 3 -0.09 6.77 -11.31
C TYR A 3 0.42 5.65 -12.21
N GLY A 4 0.26 5.78 -13.53
CA GLY A 4 0.77 4.76 -14.45
C GLY A 4 2.25 4.51 -14.24
N ASP A 5 2.62 3.23 -14.11
CA ASP A 5 3.98 2.77 -13.85
C ASP A 5 4.61 3.25 -12.53
N LYS A 6 3.89 3.97 -11.69
CA LYS A 6 4.38 4.38 -10.38
C LYS A 6 4.27 3.22 -9.38
N HIS A 7 5.20 3.18 -8.44
CA HIS A 7 5.20 2.19 -7.36
C HIS A 7 4.55 2.80 -6.13
N ILE A 8 3.43 2.25 -5.74
CA ILE A 8 2.60 2.75 -4.64
C ILE A 8 2.52 1.72 -3.53
N LEU A 9 2.86 2.13 -2.33
CA LEU A 9 2.67 1.32 -1.14
C LEU A 9 1.39 1.79 -0.43
N VAL A 10 0.42 0.90 -0.32
CA VAL A 10 -0.82 1.17 0.40
C VAL A 10 -0.72 0.56 1.79
N LEU A 11 -0.84 1.38 2.82
CA LEU A 11 -0.76 0.95 4.21
C LEU A 11 -2.15 0.78 4.80
N GLY A 12 -2.43 -0.42 5.29
CA GLY A 12 -3.69 -0.81 5.88
C GLY A 12 -4.52 -1.67 4.94
N ALA A 13 -4.75 -2.92 5.32
CA ALA A 13 -5.46 -3.91 4.51
C ALA A 13 -6.93 -4.08 4.92
N GLY A 14 -7.55 -3.01 5.41
CA GLY A 14 -8.99 -2.92 5.60
C GLY A 14 -9.70 -2.51 4.31
N ALA A 15 -10.99 -2.20 4.42
CA ALA A 15 -11.82 -1.86 3.25
C ALA A 15 -11.25 -0.69 2.44
N SER A 16 -10.75 0.35 3.09
CA SER A 16 -10.17 1.51 2.40
C SER A 16 -8.91 1.16 1.62
N GLY A 17 -8.02 0.38 2.21
CA GLY A 17 -6.77 -0.03 1.54
C GLY A 17 -7.02 -0.98 0.39
N ILE A 18 -7.96 -1.90 0.53
CA ILE A 18 -8.38 -2.81 -0.55
C ILE A 18 -8.94 -2.00 -1.71
N GLY A 19 -9.85 -1.07 -1.43
CA GLY A 19 -10.45 -0.22 -2.47
C GLY A 19 -9.42 0.65 -3.18
N ALA A 20 -8.54 1.31 -2.44
CA ALA A 20 -7.48 2.12 -3.01
C ALA A 20 -6.54 1.28 -3.89
N SER A 21 -6.16 0.10 -3.42
CA SER A 21 -5.28 -0.81 -4.18
C SER A 21 -5.91 -1.22 -5.51
N TRP A 22 -7.20 -1.53 -5.50
CA TRP A 22 -7.92 -1.87 -6.71
C TRP A 22 -7.92 -0.72 -7.72
N VAL A 23 -8.31 0.48 -7.28
CA VAL A 23 -8.39 1.66 -8.16
C VAL A 23 -7.01 2.00 -8.73
N LEU A 24 -5.98 1.99 -7.90
CA LEU A 24 -4.62 2.31 -8.35
C LEU A 24 -4.10 1.29 -9.36
N ALA A 25 -4.38 0.02 -9.15
CA ALA A 25 -4.00 -1.03 -10.10
C ALA A 25 -4.70 -0.83 -11.46
N GLN A 26 -5.97 -0.39 -11.45
CA GLN A 26 -6.71 -0.13 -12.70
C GLN A 26 -6.11 1.01 -13.52
N VAL A 27 -5.45 1.96 -12.90
CA VAL A 27 -4.80 3.06 -13.61
C VAL A 27 -3.31 2.79 -13.89
N GLY A 28 -2.87 1.55 -13.72
CA GLY A 28 -1.54 1.10 -14.14
C GLY A 28 -0.45 1.23 -13.10
N ALA A 29 -0.76 1.54 -11.86
CA ALA A 29 0.24 1.58 -10.80
C ALA A 29 0.70 0.17 -10.41
N HIS A 30 1.94 0.07 -9.96
CA HIS A 30 2.46 -1.13 -9.30
C HIS A 30 2.18 -1.00 -7.81
N VAL A 31 1.26 -1.80 -7.31
CA VAL A 31 0.73 -1.64 -5.95
C VAL A 31 1.18 -2.77 -5.04
N VAL A 32 1.67 -2.39 -3.87
CA VAL A 32 1.84 -3.29 -2.72
C VAL A 32 0.84 -2.87 -1.67
N LEU A 33 -0.03 -3.78 -1.26
CA LEU A 33 -0.94 -3.58 -0.14
C LEU A 33 -0.30 -4.24 1.09
N ASN A 34 -0.03 -3.42 2.10
CA ASN A 34 0.68 -3.87 3.29
C ASN A 34 -0.13 -3.61 4.55
N ASP A 35 -0.05 -4.54 5.48
CA ASP A 35 -0.51 -4.35 6.86
C ASP A 35 0.54 -4.96 7.78
N TYR A 36 0.87 -4.24 8.86
CA TYR A 36 1.83 -4.76 9.81
C TYR A 36 1.28 -5.97 10.58
N LYS A 37 -0.05 -6.05 10.73
CA LYS A 37 -0.72 -7.20 11.33
C LYS A 37 -0.89 -8.31 10.30
N PRO A 38 -0.91 -9.58 10.74
CA PRO A 38 -1.30 -10.67 9.85
C PRO A 38 -2.81 -10.58 9.58
N VAL A 39 -3.16 -10.08 8.42
CA VAL A 39 -4.55 -9.90 7.99
C VAL A 39 -4.87 -10.89 6.89
N THR A 40 -6.00 -11.59 7.02
CA THR A 40 -6.55 -12.41 5.95
C THR A 40 -7.65 -11.63 5.25
N LEU A 41 -7.47 -11.32 3.97
CA LEU A 41 -8.48 -10.64 3.19
C LEU A 41 -9.63 -11.60 2.84
N PRO A 42 -10.86 -11.08 2.63
CA PRO A 42 -11.91 -11.89 2.04
C PRO A 42 -11.43 -12.52 0.74
N ALA A 43 -11.73 -13.80 0.53
CA ALA A 43 -11.18 -14.58 -0.59
C ALA A 43 -11.41 -13.94 -1.96
N ASP A 44 -12.61 -13.40 -2.19
CA ASP A 44 -12.95 -12.76 -3.47
C ASP A 44 -12.13 -11.47 -3.70
N GLU A 45 -11.92 -10.69 -2.65
CA GLU A 45 -11.13 -9.47 -2.69
C GLU A 45 -9.66 -9.76 -2.95
N GLU A 46 -9.11 -10.75 -2.25
CA GLU A 46 -7.72 -11.18 -2.46
C GLU A 46 -7.50 -11.61 -3.90
N LYS A 47 -8.37 -12.47 -4.42
CA LYS A 47 -8.29 -12.98 -5.79
C LYS A 47 -8.33 -11.83 -6.80
N ARG A 48 -9.24 -10.88 -6.59
CA ARG A 48 -9.38 -9.72 -7.48
C ARG A 48 -8.11 -8.87 -7.50
N LEU A 49 -7.56 -8.58 -6.32
CA LEU A 49 -6.33 -7.77 -6.20
C LEU A 49 -5.13 -8.48 -6.82
N VAL A 50 -4.94 -9.77 -6.52
CA VAL A 50 -3.84 -10.55 -7.08
C VAL A 50 -3.95 -10.62 -8.61
N SER A 51 -5.15 -10.82 -9.14
CA SER A 51 -5.38 -10.84 -10.58
C SER A 51 -5.08 -9.49 -11.24
N ALA A 52 -5.21 -8.40 -10.50
CA ALA A 52 -4.87 -7.06 -10.99
C ALA A 52 -3.39 -6.73 -10.84
N GLY A 53 -2.58 -7.63 -10.29
CA GLY A 53 -1.15 -7.44 -10.12
C GLY A 53 -0.75 -6.82 -8.78
N VAL A 54 -1.66 -6.72 -7.82
CA VAL A 54 -1.34 -6.20 -6.50
C VAL A 54 -0.61 -7.27 -5.69
N ASP A 55 0.52 -6.89 -5.09
CA ASP A 55 1.23 -7.73 -4.12
C ASP A 55 0.67 -7.45 -2.73
N ILE A 56 0.29 -8.49 -2.01
CA ILE A 56 -0.27 -8.38 -0.67
C ILE A 56 0.76 -8.90 0.33
N ILE A 57 1.24 -8.03 1.20
CA ILE A 57 2.26 -8.34 2.20
C ILE A 57 1.73 -7.96 3.57
N THR A 58 1.40 -8.95 4.39
CA THR A 58 0.90 -8.73 5.75
C THR A 58 1.77 -9.44 6.77
N GLY A 59 1.69 -9.00 8.04
CA GLY A 59 2.45 -9.61 9.14
C GLY A 59 3.86 -9.06 9.30
N ARG A 60 4.27 -8.09 8.48
CA ARG A 60 5.53 -7.35 8.62
C ARG A 60 5.39 -5.96 8.02
N GLN A 61 6.29 -5.06 8.37
CA GLN A 61 6.27 -3.69 7.88
C GLN A 61 7.66 -3.07 8.03
N ASP A 62 8.65 -3.70 7.46
CA ASP A 62 10.04 -3.24 7.52
C ASP A 62 10.36 -2.23 6.40
N GLU A 63 11.47 -1.51 6.56
CA GLU A 63 11.85 -0.46 5.61
C GLU A 63 12.12 -0.96 4.19
N SER A 64 12.38 -2.25 4.01
CA SER A 64 12.59 -2.80 2.66
C SER A 64 11.37 -2.59 1.76
N LEU A 65 10.18 -2.43 2.35
CA LEU A 65 8.97 -2.12 1.60
C LEU A 65 9.02 -0.76 0.89
N LEU A 66 9.91 0.12 1.32
CA LEU A 66 10.06 1.46 0.74
C LEU A 66 10.94 1.50 -0.50
N ASP A 67 11.66 0.42 -0.79
CA ASP A 67 12.60 0.42 -1.91
C ASP A 67 11.86 0.60 -3.24
N GLY A 68 12.19 1.66 -3.96
CA GLY A 68 11.57 1.99 -5.23
C GLY A 68 10.17 2.60 -5.14
N VAL A 69 9.65 2.86 -3.95
CA VAL A 69 8.30 3.43 -3.76
C VAL A 69 8.28 4.91 -4.11
N ASP A 70 7.33 5.31 -4.93
CA ASP A 70 7.11 6.70 -5.32
C ASP A 70 6.18 7.43 -4.35
N ARG A 71 5.20 6.73 -3.80
CA ARG A 71 4.21 7.33 -2.89
C ARG A 71 3.63 6.28 -1.96
N ILE A 72 3.34 6.70 -0.74
CA ILE A 72 2.55 5.91 0.20
C ILE A 72 1.13 6.47 0.24
N VAL A 73 0.14 5.59 0.15
CA VAL A 73 -1.26 5.89 0.44
C VAL A 73 -1.59 5.22 1.77
N ILE A 74 -1.96 6.02 2.75
CA ILE A 74 -2.24 5.52 4.10
C ILE A 74 -3.75 5.54 4.35
N SER A 75 -4.28 4.44 4.88
CA SER A 75 -5.70 4.35 5.23
C SER A 75 -6.05 5.31 6.37
N PRO A 76 -7.26 5.91 6.33
CA PRO A 76 -7.72 6.73 7.46
C PRO A 76 -7.68 5.94 8.77
N GLY A 77 -7.30 6.61 9.85
CA GLY A 77 -7.20 5.98 11.17
C GLY A 77 -5.84 5.38 11.50
N ILE A 78 -4.94 5.25 10.52
CA ILE A 78 -3.56 4.86 10.79
C ILE A 78 -2.75 6.12 11.11
N SER A 79 -2.01 6.08 12.22
CA SER A 79 -1.19 7.21 12.65
C SER A 79 -0.04 7.48 11.68
N LEU A 80 0.24 8.76 11.42
CA LEU A 80 1.42 9.18 10.67
C LEU A 80 2.71 9.03 11.48
N ASP A 81 2.62 8.68 12.77
CA ASP A 81 3.79 8.52 13.64
C ASP A 81 4.38 7.12 13.61
N ILE A 82 3.84 6.21 12.81
CA ILE A 82 4.39 4.86 12.71
C ILE A 82 5.77 4.86 12.05
N PRO A 83 6.66 3.92 12.41
CA PRO A 83 8.05 3.95 11.94
C PRO A 83 8.21 3.98 10.43
N ILE A 84 7.41 3.22 9.68
CA ILE A 84 7.56 3.18 8.22
C ILE A 84 7.22 4.53 7.56
N VAL A 85 6.24 5.26 8.11
CA VAL A 85 5.89 6.59 7.60
C VAL A 85 7.00 7.57 7.87
N LYS A 86 7.59 7.53 9.06
CA LYS A 86 8.74 8.39 9.40
C LYS A 86 9.94 8.09 8.50
N ALA A 87 10.21 6.81 8.26
CA ALA A 87 11.29 6.41 7.36
C ALA A 87 11.04 6.88 5.93
N ALA A 88 9.80 6.79 5.45
CA ALA A 88 9.43 7.27 4.13
C ALA A 88 9.62 8.79 4.01
N GLN A 89 9.20 9.55 5.00
CA GLN A 89 9.38 11.00 5.03
C GLN A 89 10.86 11.37 5.01
N ALA A 90 11.69 10.65 5.76
CA ALA A 90 13.13 10.85 5.76
C ALA A 90 13.78 10.58 4.40
N ARG A 91 13.18 9.71 3.60
CA ARG A 91 13.62 9.43 2.22
C ARG A 91 13.01 10.37 1.18
N GLY A 92 12.16 11.30 1.57
CA GLY A 92 11.46 12.19 0.65
C GLY A 92 10.32 11.55 -0.11
N ILE A 93 9.79 10.41 0.36
CA ILE A 93 8.64 9.74 -0.25
C ILE A 93 7.36 10.44 0.21
N ASP A 94 6.49 10.82 -0.73
CA ASP A 94 5.19 11.41 -0.43
C ASP A 94 4.30 10.44 0.34
N VAL A 95 3.59 10.95 1.34
CA VAL A 95 2.60 10.18 2.09
C VAL A 95 1.27 10.93 2.02
N VAL A 96 0.24 10.26 1.51
CA VAL A 96 -1.11 10.82 1.36
C VAL A 96 -2.15 9.89 1.97
N SER A 97 -3.28 10.45 2.36
CA SER A 97 -4.40 9.67 2.92
C SER A 97 -5.61 9.68 1.97
#